data_35bf35304ba8790a2217e41e79336dd3
#
_entry.id   35bf35304ba8790a2217e41e79336dd3
#
_cell.length_a   1.000
_cell.length_b   1.000
_cell.length_c   1.000
_cell.angle_alpha   90.00
_cell.angle_beta   90.00
_cell.angle_gamma   90.00
#
_symmetry.space_group_name_H-M   'P 1'
#
loop_
_entity.id
_entity.type
_entity.pdbx_description
1 polymer ?
#
loop_
_entity_poly.entity_id
_entity_poly.type
_entity_poly.pdbx_seq_one_letter_code
_entity_poly.pdbx_strand_id
1 'polypeptide(L)'
;MVHLKVFEAFAGVGSQHMALRNLGVDYEVVGVSEIDKFAHQSYEAIHGETPNFGDISKLQPEDLPDFDLFTYSFPCFTGDSLVFVRNKGYVPIKDTSIGDFVLTHTGEYKEVTAKYNQGVKEITEVSTMLSSTIKTTANHKFYVRSKVRDNNQIKSFKFTEPYWKEAQNLTKSDYVGFPINNQSELPDWGGVLYTWSDGRKPRIKNKIKDKLNDTRFWWVVGRYIADGWVRSQGGVVLGIGYSKLPHIESQIKGVYNYSLSKEKSVCKLHIPDKELEAFLKPVGRGASNKVIPYDWLNLPNEYLEALVDGYLSGDGYTRGNRVTATSTSYALILSLAQAIMKVYKRPVKIYSNKIRKKKHIIEGREITENPSWSLAFTKQARELDRSFYENGYVWGSVRSVSCFNEYDTVYDISVKDNHSFTVQNCIVHNCTDLSS
;
A
#
# COMPACT_ATOMS: atom_id res chain seq x y z
N MET A 1 4.63 28.85 -40.90
CA MET A 1 4.59 27.94 -39.74
C MET A 1 4.68 28.85 -38.51
N VAL A 2 3.95 28.57 -37.47
CA VAL A 2 4.04 29.34 -36.22
C VAL A 2 5.26 28.84 -35.48
N HIS A 3 6.21 29.73 -35.18
CA HIS A 3 7.37 29.44 -34.34
C HIS A 3 6.93 29.49 -32.88
N LEU A 4 7.03 28.37 -32.13
CA LEU A 4 6.55 28.27 -30.75
C LEU A 4 7.70 28.54 -29.78
N LYS A 5 7.45 29.41 -28.80
CA LYS A 5 8.28 29.56 -27.61
C LYS A 5 7.83 28.57 -26.56
N VAL A 6 8.73 27.69 -26.13
CA VAL A 6 8.42 26.58 -25.21
C VAL A 6 9.13 26.79 -23.87
N PHE A 7 8.38 26.66 -22.78
CA PHE A 7 8.95 26.57 -21.44
C PHE A 7 8.76 25.13 -20.93
N GLU A 8 9.83 24.49 -20.48
CA GLU A 8 9.79 23.09 -20.03
C GLU A 8 9.99 23.00 -18.52
N ALA A 9 8.95 22.59 -17.79
CA ALA A 9 9.06 22.29 -16.36
C ALA A 9 9.40 20.82 -16.13
N PHE A 10 10.19 20.57 -15.07
CA PHE A 10 10.71 19.23 -14.76
C PHE A 10 11.41 18.61 -15.98
N ALA A 11 12.27 19.41 -16.58
CA ALA A 11 12.84 19.13 -17.89
C ALA A 11 13.67 17.84 -17.94
N GLY A 12 14.29 17.44 -16.82
CA GLY A 12 15.12 16.25 -16.73
C GLY A 12 16.24 16.30 -17.77
N VAL A 13 16.29 15.28 -18.65
CA VAL A 13 17.21 15.21 -19.78
C VAL A 13 16.59 15.75 -21.10
N GLY A 14 15.44 16.42 -21.04
CA GLY A 14 14.80 17.06 -22.20
C GLY A 14 14.00 16.10 -23.08
N SER A 15 13.25 15.18 -22.50
CA SER A 15 12.41 14.26 -23.29
C SER A 15 11.30 14.97 -24.06
N GLN A 16 10.74 16.06 -23.51
CA GLN A 16 9.77 16.92 -24.20
C GLN A 16 10.40 17.64 -25.40
N HIS A 17 11.61 18.19 -25.21
CA HIS A 17 12.42 18.78 -26.27
C HIS A 17 12.65 17.78 -27.41
N MET A 18 13.10 16.55 -27.09
CA MET A 18 13.28 15.50 -28.08
C MET A 18 11.99 15.15 -28.82
N ALA A 19 10.85 15.12 -28.11
CA ALA A 19 9.55 14.84 -28.73
C ALA A 19 9.15 15.90 -29.73
N LEU A 20 9.26 17.18 -29.40
CA LEU A 20 8.96 18.29 -30.31
C LEU A 20 9.86 18.27 -31.55
N ARG A 21 11.16 18.02 -31.34
CA ARG A 21 12.12 17.86 -32.44
C ARG A 21 11.76 16.71 -33.39
N ASN A 22 11.37 15.55 -32.83
CA ASN A 22 10.99 14.37 -33.62
C ASN A 22 9.67 14.57 -34.37
N LEU A 23 8.77 15.41 -33.85
CA LEU A 23 7.53 15.81 -34.52
C LEU A 23 7.75 16.84 -35.64
N GLY A 24 8.97 17.39 -35.79
CA GLY A 24 9.28 18.41 -36.77
C GLY A 24 8.58 19.74 -36.50
N VAL A 25 8.27 20.05 -35.27
CA VAL A 25 7.67 21.33 -34.85
C VAL A 25 8.74 22.44 -35.01
N ASP A 26 8.34 23.63 -35.45
CA ASP A 26 9.19 24.80 -35.44
C ASP A 26 9.08 25.50 -34.09
N TYR A 27 10.12 25.42 -33.24
CA TYR A 27 10.10 25.92 -31.87
C TYR A 27 11.47 26.32 -31.35
N GLU A 28 11.49 27.13 -30.31
CA GLU A 28 12.64 27.39 -29.43
C GLU A 28 12.26 27.10 -27.96
N VAL A 29 13.18 26.54 -27.20
CA VAL A 29 13.01 26.42 -25.72
C VAL A 29 13.57 27.68 -25.08
N VAL A 30 12.68 28.52 -24.56
CA VAL A 30 13.02 29.82 -23.94
C VAL A 30 13.47 29.69 -22.49
N GLY A 31 13.22 28.53 -21.88
CA GLY A 31 13.66 28.24 -20.53
C GLY A 31 13.23 26.87 -20.03
N VAL A 32 13.95 26.37 -19.03
CA VAL A 32 13.62 25.11 -18.34
C VAL A 32 13.57 25.35 -16.83
N SER A 33 12.83 24.51 -16.13
CA SER A 33 12.85 24.43 -14.67
C SER A 33 13.26 23.01 -14.28
N GLU A 34 14.48 22.86 -13.75
CA GLU A 34 15.03 21.58 -13.28
C GLU A 34 15.91 21.82 -12.05
N ILE A 35 15.62 21.16 -10.94
CA ILE A 35 16.36 21.33 -9.67
C ILE A 35 17.56 20.40 -9.55
N ASP A 36 17.55 19.27 -10.28
CA ASP A 36 18.67 18.32 -10.29
C ASP A 36 19.78 18.84 -11.20
N LYS A 37 20.90 19.25 -10.58
CA LYS A 37 22.07 19.76 -11.28
C LYS A 37 22.62 18.80 -12.33
N PHE A 38 22.60 17.50 -12.07
CA PHE A 38 23.12 16.49 -13.01
C PHE A 38 22.16 16.25 -14.16
N ALA A 39 20.85 16.29 -13.90
CA ALA A 39 19.83 16.22 -14.96
C ALA A 39 19.98 17.43 -15.89
N HIS A 40 20.14 18.64 -15.34
CA HIS A 40 20.33 19.84 -16.13
C HIS A 40 21.65 19.82 -16.94
N GLN A 41 22.76 19.37 -16.35
CA GLN A 41 24.01 19.17 -17.12
C GLN A 41 23.84 18.21 -18.29
N SER A 42 23.05 17.14 -18.09
CA SER A 42 22.75 16.21 -19.17
C SER A 42 21.85 16.85 -20.24
N TYR A 43 20.89 17.68 -19.80
CA TYR A 43 20.05 18.47 -20.73
C TYR A 43 20.89 19.36 -21.63
N GLU A 44 21.79 20.17 -21.04
CA GLU A 44 22.68 21.06 -21.79
C GLU A 44 23.60 20.31 -22.76
N ALA A 45 24.12 19.15 -22.32
CA ALA A 45 24.97 18.31 -23.18
C ALA A 45 24.24 17.76 -24.41
N ILE A 46 22.91 17.56 -24.33
CA ILE A 46 22.09 16.99 -25.44
C ILE A 46 21.46 18.09 -26.29
N HIS A 47 21.06 19.20 -25.69
CA HIS A 47 20.21 20.21 -26.31
C HIS A 47 20.88 21.58 -26.47
N GLY A 48 22.03 21.80 -25.83
CA GLY A 48 22.70 23.09 -25.77
C GLY A 48 22.33 23.89 -24.53
N GLU A 49 23.04 25.01 -24.32
CA GLU A 49 22.77 25.90 -23.19
C GLU A 49 21.35 26.44 -23.24
N THR A 50 20.63 26.29 -22.12
CA THR A 50 19.25 26.75 -21.96
C THR A 50 19.09 27.36 -20.57
N PRO A 51 18.45 28.55 -20.42
CA PRO A 51 18.23 29.15 -19.12
C PRO A 51 17.47 28.19 -18.18
N ASN A 52 18.07 27.88 -17.01
CA ASN A 52 17.43 27.06 -16.00
C ASN A 52 16.96 27.93 -14.82
N PHE A 53 15.65 27.94 -14.61
CA PHE A 53 15.00 28.69 -13.54
C PHE A 53 14.98 27.93 -12.20
N GLY A 54 15.51 26.69 -12.18
CA GLY A 54 15.64 25.88 -10.95
C GLY A 54 14.33 25.34 -10.43
N ASP A 55 14.02 25.64 -9.15
CA ASP A 55 12.85 25.10 -8.46
C ASP A 55 11.57 25.86 -8.86
N ILE A 56 10.70 25.23 -9.62
CA ILE A 56 9.47 25.84 -10.12
C ILE A 56 8.51 26.28 -9.00
N SER A 57 8.59 25.65 -7.83
CA SER A 57 7.75 26.03 -6.68
C SER A 57 8.11 27.40 -6.06
N LYS A 58 9.25 27.94 -6.44
CA LYS A 58 9.74 29.26 -5.97
C LYS A 58 9.59 30.36 -6.98
N LEU A 59 9.17 30.02 -8.22
CA LEU A 59 9.01 30.98 -9.29
C LEU A 59 7.67 31.67 -9.19
N GLN A 60 7.67 32.98 -9.42
CA GLN A 60 6.46 33.73 -9.65
C GLN A 60 6.18 33.78 -11.15
N PRO A 61 4.91 33.95 -11.61
CA PRO A 61 4.61 34.07 -13.02
C PRO A 61 5.44 35.15 -13.75
N GLU A 62 5.79 36.20 -13.04
CA GLU A 62 6.57 37.34 -13.53
C GLU A 62 8.06 37.02 -13.76
N ASP A 63 8.56 35.93 -13.15
CA ASP A 63 9.94 35.47 -13.31
C ASP A 63 10.13 34.67 -14.59
N LEU A 64 9.01 34.21 -15.20
CA LEU A 64 9.02 33.34 -16.38
C LEU A 64 9.14 34.18 -17.67
N PRO A 65 9.89 33.69 -18.68
CA PRO A 65 9.90 34.30 -19.99
C PRO A 65 8.53 34.13 -20.66
N ASP A 66 8.22 34.98 -21.64
CA ASP A 66 7.03 34.79 -22.49
C ASP A 66 7.15 33.48 -23.26
N PHE A 67 6.13 32.65 -23.20
CA PHE A 67 6.04 31.37 -23.92
C PHE A 67 4.65 31.11 -24.47
N ASP A 68 4.59 30.34 -25.59
CA ASP A 68 3.35 29.92 -26.23
C ASP A 68 2.94 28.53 -25.77
N LEU A 69 3.91 27.68 -25.41
CA LEU A 69 3.71 26.30 -24.99
C LEU A 69 4.42 26.02 -23.68
N PHE A 70 3.65 25.57 -22.68
CA PHE A 70 4.19 25.07 -21.43
C PHE A 70 4.16 23.54 -21.45
N THR A 71 5.31 22.91 -21.35
CA THR A 71 5.42 21.46 -21.24
C THR A 71 5.90 21.05 -19.87
N TYR A 72 5.37 19.93 -19.35
CA TYR A 72 5.77 19.43 -18.05
C TYR A 72 5.60 17.91 -17.98
N SER A 73 6.41 17.27 -17.15
CA SER A 73 6.37 15.82 -16.92
C SER A 73 6.27 15.54 -15.43
N PHE A 74 5.06 15.44 -14.91
CA PHE A 74 4.83 15.04 -13.53
C PHE A 74 5.05 13.54 -13.36
N PRO A 75 5.69 13.12 -12.25
CA PRO A 75 5.73 11.74 -11.84
C PRO A 75 4.34 11.26 -11.41
N CYS A 76 3.90 10.08 -11.86
CA CYS A 76 2.55 9.58 -11.65
C CYS A 76 2.49 8.07 -11.44
N PHE A 77 1.32 7.57 -10.99
CA PHE A 77 0.98 6.15 -10.84
C PHE A 77 -0.22 5.77 -11.68
N THR A 78 -0.32 4.48 -12.06
CA THR A 78 -1.56 3.96 -12.65
C THR A 78 -2.72 4.06 -11.66
N GLY A 79 -3.93 4.26 -12.16
CA GLY A 79 -5.11 4.56 -11.36
C GLY A 79 -5.44 3.53 -10.27
N ASP A 80 -5.03 2.27 -10.46
CA ASP A 80 -5.28 1.17 -9.51
C ASP A 80 -4.20 1.06 -8.41
N SER A 81 -3.17 1.90 -8.43
CA SER A 81 -2.14 1.94 -7.38
C SER A 81 -2.77 2.30 -6.04
N LEU A 82 -2.52 1.48 -5.01
CA LEU A 82 -3.19 1.61 -3.71
C LEU A 82 -2.45 2.57 -2.79
N VAL A 83 -3.08 3.69 -2.47
CA VAL A 83 -2.62 4.71 -1.50
C VAL A 83 -3.19 4.40 -0.13
N PHE A 84 -2.41 4.58 0.93
CA PHE A 84 -2.88 4.38 2.30
C PHE A 84 -3.47 5.66 2.88
N VAL A 85 -4.79 5.68 3.03
CA VAL A 85 -5.60 6.83 3.45
C VAL A 85 -6.13 6.63 4.87
N ARG A 86 -6.03 7.67 5.70
CA ARG A 86 -6.56 7.67 7.08
C ARG A 86 -8.06 7.39 7.06
N ASN A 87 -8.53 6.54 7.97
CA ASN A 87 -9.93 6.11 8.13
C ASN A 87 -10.54 5.34 6.93
N LYS A 88 -9.81 5.19 5.81
CA LYS A 88 -10.27 4.45 4.63
C LYS A 88 -9.42 3.19 4.35
N GLY A 89 -8.15 3.16 4.82
CA GLY A 89 -7.20 2.11 4.48
C GLY A 89 -6.65 2.27 3.06
N TYR A 90 -6.49 1.16 2.33
CA TYR A 90 -5.97 1.19 0.97
C TYR A 90 -7.06 1.57 -0.04
N VAL A 91 -6.84 2.68 -0.74
CA VAL A 91 -7.74 3.24 -1.76
C VAL A 91 -6.96 3.38 -3.08
N PRO A 92 -7.52 3.00 -4.25
CA PRO A 92 -6.91 3.31 -5.53
C PRO A 92 -6.65 4.81 -5.67
N ILE A 93 -5.50 5.22 -6.21
CA ILE A 93 -5.15 6.64 -6.32
C ILE A 93 -6.19 7.43 -7.12
N LYS A 94 -6.81 6.82 -8.14
CA LYS A 94 -7.90 7.41 -8.90
C LYS A 94 -9.16 7.71 -8.07
N ASP A 95 -9.33 7.06 -6.90
CA ASP A 95 -10.50 7.19 -6.02
C ASP A 95 -10.19 8.02 -4.76
N THR A 96 -8.95 8.53 -4.60
CA THR A 96 -8.62 9.50 -3.56
C THR A 96 -9.32 10.82 -3.81
N SER A 97 -9.54 11.59 -2.76
CA SER A 97 -10.23 12.89 -2.82
C SER A 97 -9.41 13.97 -2.14
N ILE A 98 -9.56 15.21 -2.59
CA ILE A 98 -9.04 16.39 -1.88
C ILE A 98 -9.66 16.39 -0.47
N GLY A 99 -8.84 16.68 0.57
CA GLY A 99 -9.23 16.57 1.97
C GLY A 99 -9.00 15.19 2.60
N ASP A 100 -8.63 14.17 1.83
CA ASP A 100 -8.14 12.92 2.38
C ASP A 100 -6.78 13.11 3.09
N PHE A 101 -6.52 12.32 4.12
CA PHE A 101 -5.23 12.32 4.81
C PHE A 101 -4.44 11.06 4.48
N VAL A 102 -3.24 11.20 3.95
CA VAL A 102 -2.38 10.11 3.53
C VAL A 102 -1.14 9.98 4.42
N LEU A 103 -0.65 8.75 4.59
CA LEU A 103 0.56 8.48 5.37
C LEU A 103 1.79 8.94 4.60
N THR A 104 2.60 9.83 5.20
CA THR A 104 3.79 10.43 4.59
C THR A 104 5.09 9.75 5.02
N HIS A 105 6.22 10.20 4.47
CA HIS A 105 7.55 9.68 4.82
C HIS A 105 7.94 9.92 6.28
N THR A 106 7.35 10.92 6.96
CA THR A 106 7.61 11.18 8.38
C THR A 106 6.82 10.26 9.33
N GLY A 107 5.91 9.43 8.79
CA GLY A 107 4.96 8.65 9.58
C GLY A 107 3.73 9.43 10.05
N GLU A 108 3.62 10.70 9.66
CA GLU A 108 2.45 11.56 9.91
C GLU A 108 1.43 11.44 8.78
N TYR A 109 0.18 11.76 9.09
CA TYR A 109 -0.87 11.91 8.08
C TYR A 109 -1.02 13.36 7.67
N LYS A 110 -0.91 13.65 6.38
CA LYS A 110 -1.07 14.99 5.80
C LYS A 110 -2.19 15.00 4.77
N GLU A 111 -2.81 16.17 4.62
CA GLU A 111 -3.95 16.39 3.75
C GLU A 111 -3.57 16.35 2.27
N VAL A 112 -4.40 15.73 1.47
CA VAL A 112 -4.36 15.80 0.00
C VAL A 112 -4.95 17.14 -0.43
N THR A 113 -4.14 18.00 -1.00
CA THR A 113 -4.53 19.37 -1.43
C THR A 113 -4.96 19.43 -2.88
N ALA A 114 -4.43 18.55 -3.73
CA ALA A 114 -4.80 18.46 -5.13
C ALA A 114 -4.72 17.03 -5.65
N LYS A 115 -5.42 16.76 -6.75
CA LYS A 115 -5.41 15.48 -7.48
C LYS A 115 -5.36 15.73 -8.97
N TYR A 116 -4.49 15.00 -9.65
CA TYR A 116 -4.23 15.17 -11.08
C TYR A 116 -4.49 13.88 -11.83
N ASN A 117 -5.15 14.01 -12.99
CA ASN A 117 -5.18 12.98 -14.04
C ASN A 117 -4.30 13.48 -15.18
N GLN A 118 -3.19 12.80 -15.41
CA GLN A 118 -2.14 13.23 -16.37
C GLN A 118 -2.27 12.51 -17.72
N GLY A 119 -3.41 11.87 -17.97
CA GLY A 119 -3.66 11.15 -19.22
C GLY A 119 -2.79 9.89 -19.34
N VAL A 120 -2.57 9.45 -20.55
CA VAL A 120 -1.86 8.21 -20.88
C VAL A 120 -0.35 8.45 -20.93
N LYS A 121 0.42 7.69 -20.15
CA LYS A 121 1.89 7.75 -20.10
C LYS A 121 2.48 6.34 -20.18
N GLU A 122 3.75 6.27 -20.57
CA GLU A 122 4.55 5.05 -20.52
C GLU A 122 4.80 4.62 -19.08
N ILE A 123 4.72 3.32 -18.82
CA ILE A 123 4.75 2.74 -17.48
C ILE A 123 6.08 2.02 -17.22
N THR A 124 6.63 2.31 -16.06
CA THR A 124 7.74 1.59 -15.43
C THR A 124 7.20 0.76 -14.27
N GLU A 125 7.52 -0.53 -14.24
CA GLU A 125 7.18 -1.41 -13.13
C GLU A 125 8.32 -1.51 -12.13
N VAL A 126 8.02 -1.21 -10.86
CA VAL A 126 8.94 -1.36 -9.73
C VAL A 126 8.44 -2.47 -8.82
N SER A 127 9.24 -3.51 -8.63
CA SER A 127 8.96 -4.58 -7.68
C SER A 127 9.91 -4.49 -6.48
N THR A 128 9.36 -4.51 -5.28
CA THR A 128 10.13 -4.42 -4.03
C THR A 128 9.84 -5.62 -3.12
N MET A 129 10.51 -5.70 -1.99
CA MET A 129 10.17 -6.68 -0.97
C MET A 129 8.83 -6.34 -0.29
N LEU A 130 8.52 -5.06 -0.10
CA LEU A 130 7.33 -4.60 0.63
C LEU A 130 6.05 -4.56 -0.22
N SER A 131 6.21 -4.67 -1.55
CA SER A 131 5.11 -4.61 -2.53
C SER A 131 5.33 -5.63 -3.65
N SER A 132 4.26 -6.07 -4.31
CA SER A 132 4.40 -6.96 -5.48
C SER A 132 4.96 -6.20 -6.68
N THR A 133 4.14 -5.39 -7.33
CA THR A 133 4.48 -4.54 -8.46
C THR A 133 3.79 -3.21 -8.30
N ILE A 134 4.54 -2.13 -8.46
CA ILE A 134 4.06 -0.75 -8.51
C ILE A 134 4.24 -0.27 -9.93
N LYS A 135 3.17 0.21 -10.56
CA LYS A 135 3.17 0.77 -11.90
C LYS A 135 3.21 2.29 -11.82
N THR A 136 4.29 2.89 -12.32
CA THR A 136 4.56 4.32 -12.19
C THR A 136 5.25 4.85 -13.46
N THR A 137 5.38 6.16 -13.60
CA THR A 137 6.25 6.77 -14.61
C THR A 137 7.72 6.64 -14.20
N ALA A 138 8.63 6.66 -15.18
CA ALA A 138 10.06 6.41 -14.99
C ALA A 138 10.74 7.40 -14.02
N ASN A 139 10.29 8.64 -14.01
CA ASN A 139 10.81 9.75 -13.19
C ASN A 139 10.23 9.82 -11.76
N HIS A 140 9.32 8.93 -11.38
CA HIS A 140 8.72 8.98 -10.05
C HIS A 140 9.72 8.64 -8.94
N LYS A 141 9.79 9.49 -7.91
CA LYS A 141 10.80 9.38 -6.84
C LYS A 141 10.31 8.50 -5.69
N PHE A 142 11.15 7.55 -5.30
CA PHE A 142 10.99 6.67 -4.13
C PHE A 142 11.94 7.10 -3.01
N TYR A 143 11.51 6.99 -1.76
CA TYR A 143 12.33 7.24 -0.57
C TYR A 143 13.16 6.00 -0.28
N VAL A 144 14.47 6.11 -0.45
CA VAL A 144 15.37 4.95 -0.43
C VAL A 144 16.61 5.17 0.43
N ARG A 145 17.20 4.06 0.85
CA ARG A 145 18.59 3.96 1.29
C ARG A 145 19.33 3.01 0.36
N SER A 146 20.55 3.34 0.01
CA SER A 146 21.37 2.48 -0.85
C SER A 146 22.43 1.77 -0.03
N LYS A 147 22.62 0.48 -0.34
CA LYS A 147 23.72 -0.33 0.19
C LYS A 147 24.99 0.01 -0.59
N VAL A 148 25.96 0.60 0.10
CA VAL A 148 27.25 1.01 -0.47
C VAL A 148 28.38 0.27 0.21
N ARG A 149 29.49 0.10 -0.50
CA ARG A 149 30.69 -0.52 0.07
C ARG A 149 31.28 0.39 1.15
N ASP A 150 31.63 -0.19 2.29
CA ASP A 150 32.40 0.55 3.30
C ASP A 150 33.89 0.45 2.95
N ASN A 151 34.45 1.57 2.53
CA ASN A 151 35.86 1.62 2.11
C ASN A 151 36.84 1.45 3.29
N ASN A 152 36.36 1.55 4.52
CA ASN A 152 37.17 1.42 5.73
C ASN A 152 37.33 -0.01 6.22
N GLN A 153 36.58 -0.98 5.63
CA GLN A 153 36.62 -2.38 6.05
C GLN A 153 36.53 -3.34 4.85
N ILE A 154 37.32 -4.40 4.86
CA ILE A 154 37.30 -5.44 3.82
C ILE A 154 35.96 -6.20 3.90
N LYS A 155 35.21 -6.22 2.80
CA LYS A 155 33.88 -6.89 2.65
C LYS A 155 32.76 -6.31 3.53
N SER A 156 32.89 -5.11 4.07
CA SER A 156 31.83 -4.45 4.81
C SER A 156 30.95 -3.57 3.89
N PHE A 157 29.68 -3.44 4.27
CA PHE A 157 28.70 -2.59 3.59
C PHE A 157 28.00 -1.73 4.62
N LYS A 158 27.70 -0.50 4.23
CA LYS A 158 26.88 0.43 5.00
C LYS A 158 25.69 0.90 4.16
N PHE A 159 24.68 1.45 4.81
CA PHE A 159 23.57 2.10 4.15
C PHE A 159 23.78 3.62 4.17
N THR A 160 23.37 4.27 3.08
CA THR A 160 23.32 5.75 3.03
C THR A 160 22.27 6.28 3.99
N GLU A 161 22.30 7.58 4.29
CA GLU A 161 21.13 8.28 4.78
C GLU A 161 19.99 8.16 3.74
N PRO A 162 18.72 8.25 4.18
CA PRO A 162 17.58 8.23 3.27
C PRO A 162 17.59 9.39 2.28
N TYR A 163 17.23 9.12 1.02
CA TYR A 163 17.13 10.13 -0.03
C TYR A 163 16.10 9.74 -1.09
N TRP A 164 15.76 10.68 -1.95
CA TRP A 164 14.81 10.47 -3.05
C TRP A 164 15.53 9.99 -4.30
N LYS A 165 15.00 8.93 -4.95
CA LYS A 165 15.58 8.34 -6.16
C LYS A 165 14.50 7.94 -7.15
N GLU A 166 14.67 8.31 -8.41
CA GLU A 166 13.73 8.00 -9.49
C GLU A 166 13.59 6.50 -9.75
N ALA A 167 12.38 6.08 -10.14
CA ALA A 167 12.04 4.69 -10.43
C ALA A 167 13.00 4.04 -11.44
N GLN A 168 13.29 4.72 -12.55
CA GLN A 168 14.20 4.23 -13.59
C GLN A 168 15.64 4.00 -13.09
N ASN A 169 16.06 4.72 -12.07
CA ASN A 169 17.41 4.65 -11.51
C ASN A 169 17.55 3.68 -10.35
N LEU A 170 16.45 3.07 -9.89
CA LEU A 170 16.47 2.10 -8.80
C LEU A 170 17.22 0.83 -9.19
N THR A 171 17.97 0.30 -8.26
CA THR A 171 18.76 -0.92 -8.40
C THR A 171 18.50 -1.91 -7.26
N LYS A 172 19.02 -3.12 -7.38
CA LYS A 172 18.95 -4.12 -6.30
C LYS A 172 19.74 -3.74 -5.03
N SER A 173 20.55 -2.69 -5.09
CA SER A 173 21.25 -2.12 -3.93
C SER A 173 20.40 -1.12 -3.16
N ASP A 174 19.24 -0.73 -3.68
CA ASP A 174 18.34 0.24 -3.06
C ASP A 174 17.28 -0.46 -2.21
N TYR A 175 16.89 0.21 -1.13
CA TYR A 175 15.90 -0.27 -0.15
C TYR A 175 14.85 0.83 0.04
N VAL A 176 13.62 0.55 -0.31
CA VAL A 176 12.49 1.48 -0.16
C VAL A 176 11.99 1.45 1.28
N GLY A 177 11.72 2.63 1.84
CA GLY A 177 11.23 2.79 3.20
C GLY A 177 9.72 2.66 3.32
N PHE A 178 9.27 2.19 4.48
CA PHE A 178 7.90 2.27 4.95
C PHE A 178 7.87 2.63 6.44
N PRO A 179 7.19 3.72 6.86
CA PRO A 179 7.11 4.13 8.26
C PRO A 179 6.18 3.19 9.02
N ILE A 180 6.61 2.72 10.18
CA ILE A 180 5.76 1.92 11.06
C ILE A 180 4.85 2.81 11.87
N ASN A 181 3.55 2.54 11.82
CA ASN A 181 2.57 3.17 12.68
C ASN A 181 2.80 2.80 14.16
N ASN A 182 3.06 3.78 15.01
CA ASN A 182 3.25 3.60 16.46
C ASN A 182 2.00 3.92 17.28
N GLN A 183 0.86 4.23 16.66
CA GLN A 183 -0.39 4.44 17.38
C GLN A 183 -0.78 3.17 18.15
N SER A 184 -1.38 3.35 19.32
CA SER A 184 -1.76 2.28 20.23
C SER A 184 -3.11 2.63 20.86
N GLU A 185 -4.19 2.40 20.10
CA GLU A 185 -5.54 2.82 20.47
C GLU A 185 -6.53 1.70 20.18
N LEU A 186 -7.54 1.57 21.02
CA LEU A 186 -8.68 0.71 20.73
C LEU A 186 -9.67 1.46 19.83
N PRO A 187 -10.36 0.75 18.91
CA PRO A 187 -11.39 1.38 18.11
C PRO A 187 -12.55 1.83 18.98
N ASP A 188 -13.12 2.98 18.65
CA ASP A 188 -14.37 3.39 19.28
C ASP A 188 -15.52 2.53 18.76
N TRP A 189 -16.32 2.00 19.71
CA TRP A 189 -17.48 1.19 19.39
C TRP A 189 -18.72 1.71 20.10
N GLY A 190 -19.59 2.37 19.35
CA GLY A 190 -20.86 2.92 19.87
C GLY A 190 -21.96 1.89 20.09
N GLY A 191 -21.73 0.62 19.74
CA GLY A 191 -22.74 -0.45 19.83
C GLY A 191 -23.73 -0.47 18.66
N VAL A 192 -24.75 -1.29 18.78
CA VAL A 192 -25.82 -1.48 17.78
C VAL A 192 -27.17 -1.12 18.37
N LEU A 193 -27.93 -0.27 17.64
CA LEU A 193 -29.30 0.03 17.98
C LEU A 193 -30.21 -1.15 17.61
N TYR A 194 -30.84 -1.75 18.62
CA TYR A 194 -31.86 -2.75 18.44
C TYR A 194 -33.25 -2.13 18.53
N THR A 195 -34.05 -2.37 17.51
CA THR A 195 -35.48 -2.00 17.46
C THR A 195 -36.32 -3.27 17.40
N TRP A 196 -37.49 -3.22 17.98
CA TRP A 196 -38.47 -4.32 17.98
C TRP A 196 -39.78 -3.87 17.37
N SER A 197 -40.41 -4.75 16.59
CA SER A 197 -41.71 -4.51 15.95
C SER A 197 -42.90 -4.50 16.94
N ASP A 198 -42.68 -4.93 18.16
CA ASP A 198 -43.70 -5.07 19.21
C ASP A 198 -43.85 -3.84 20.12
N GLY A 199 -43.30 -2.69 19.71
CA GLY A 199 -43.43 -1.41 20.43
C GLY A 199 -42.48 -1.22 21.61
N ARG A 200 -41.59 -2.18 21.90
CA ARG A 200 -40.55 -1.98 22.92
C ARG A 200 -39.62 -0.82 22.54
N LYS A 201 -39.19 -0.04 23.52
CA LYS A 201 -38.23 1.06 23.32
C LYS A 201 -36.92 0.56 22.70
N PRO A 202 -36.38 1.23 21.70
CA PRO A 202 -35.08 0.92 21.15
C PRO A 202 -33.99 0.92 22.24
N ARG A 203 -33.04 0.01 22.15
CA ARG A 203 -31.91 -0.08 23.09
C ARG A 203 -30.61 -0.27 22.33
N ILE A 204 -29.57 0.43 22.77
CA ILE A 204 -28.21 0.19 22.28
C ILE A 204 -27.62 -1.02 23.04
N LYS A 205 -27.14 -2.02 22.32
CA LYS A 205 -26.31 -3.09 22.86
C LYS A 205 -24.87 -2.80 22.54
N ASN A 206 -23.99 -2.87 23.56
CA ASN A 206 -22.58 -2.54 23.43
C ASN A 206 -21.71 -3.52 24.24
N LYS A 207 -21.95 -4.82 24.06
CA LYS A 207 -21.18 -5.88 24.72
C LYS A 207 -19.78 -6.05 24.16
N ILE A 208 -19.56 -5.65 22.91
CA ILE A 208 -18.24 -5.70 22.27
C ILE A 208 -17.28 -4.73 22.96
N LYS A 209 -17.75 -3.59 23.47
CA LYS A 209 -16.89 -2.64 24.19
C LYS A 209 -16.09 -3.30 25.31
N ASP A 210 -16.71 -4.20 26.06
CA ASP A 210 -16.05 -4.94 27.16
C ASP A 210 -15.07 -5.99 26.63
N LYS A 211 -15.21 -6.44 25.38
CA LYS A 211 -14.35 -7.45 24.73
C LYS A 211 -13.16 -6.85 24.01
N LEU A 212 -13.14 -5.53 23.74
CA LEU A 212 -12.03 -4.89 23.01
C LEU A 212 -10.69 -5.05 23.76
N ASN A 213 -10.70 -5.28 25.06
CA ASN A 213 -9.53 -5.56 25.90
C ASN A 213 -9.24 -7.08 26.07
N ASP A 214 -9.83 -7.96 25.26
CA ASP A 214 -9.59 -9.41 25.31
C ASP A 214 -8.84 -9.86 24.03
N THR A 215 -7.65 -10.41 24.18
CA THR A 215 -6.85 -10.94 23.06
C THR A 215 -7.57 -12.05 22.31
N ARG A 216 -8.39 -12.87 22.98
CA ARG A 216 -9.19 -13.92 22.32
C ARG A 216 -10.28 -13.35 21.43
N PHE A 217 -10.86 -12.19 21.78
CA PHE A 217 -11.78 -11.48 20.90
C PHE A 217 -11.10 -11.13 19.57
N TRP A 218 -9.92 -10.50 19.64
CA TRP A 218 -9.16 -10.13 18.44
C TRP A 218 -8.66 -11.33 17.65
N TRP A 219 -8.35 -12.42 18.33
CA TRP A 219 -8.05 -13.69 17.67
C TRP A 219 -9.25 -14.19 16.85
N VAL A 220 -10.46 -14.16 17.40
CA VAL A 220 -11.71 -14.53 16.69
C VAL A 220 -11.94 -13.60 15.50
N VAL A 221 -11.72 -12.30 15.66
CA VAL A 221 -11.79 -11.32 14.57
C VAL A 221 -10.81 -11.66 13.45
N GLY A 222 -9.56 -11.96 13.77
CA GLY A 222 -8.56 -12.40 12.80
C GLY A 222 -8.95 -13.68 12.08
N ARG A 223 -9.49 -14.65 12.82
CA ARG A 223 -9.99 -15.91 12.25
C ARG A 223 -11.17 -15.69 11.29
N TYR A 224 -12.06 -14.74 11.61
CA TYR A 224 -13.14 -14.34 10.70
C TYR A 224 -12.59 -13.72 9.40
N ILE A 225 -11.57 -12.87 9.48
CA ILE A 225 -10.95 -12.28 8.29
C ILE A 225 -10.43 -13.38 7.34
N ALA A 226 -9.86 -14.45 7.87
CA ALA A 226 -9.42 -15.59 7.06
C ALA A 226 -10.63 -16.34 6.44
N ASP A 227 -11.35 -17.12 7.23
CA ASP A 227 -12.32 -18.10 6.78
C ASP A 227 -13.77 -17.81 7.22
N GLY A 228 -14.07 -16.58 7.67
CA GLY A 228 -15.39 -16.22 8.14
C GLY A 228 -16.29 -15.57 7.09
N TRP A 229 -17.58 -15.67 7.32
CA TRP A 229 -18.62 -14.94 6.57
C TRP A 229 -19.86 -14.69 7.42
N VAL A 230 -20.69 -13.76 6.98
CA VAL A 230 -21.99 -13.47 7.59
C VAL A 230 -23.07 -14.21 6.80
N ARG A 231 -23.99 -14.89 7.52
CA ARG A 231 -25.14 -15.58 6.90
C ARG A 231 -26.22 -14.59 6.47
N SER A 232 -26.98 -14.95 5.44
CA SER A 232 -28.18 -14.19 5.03
C SER A 232 -29.23 -14.07 6.13
N GLN A 233 -29.33 -15.10 6.98
CA GLN A 233 -30.24 -15.15 8.12
C GLN A 233 -29.66 -14.52 9.41
N GLY A 234 -28.47 -13.90 9.31
CA GLY A 234 -27.74 -13.30 10.40
C GLY A 234 -26.80 -14.25 11.15
N GLY A 235 -25.85 -13.63 11.88
CA GLY A 235 -24.80 -14.33 12.61
C GLY A 235 -23.54 -14.58 11.77
N VAL A 236 -22.47 -14.83 12.49
CA VAL A 236 -21.11 -15.04 11.94
C VAL A 236 -20.81 -16.52 11.85
N VAL A 237 -20.22 -16.96 10.76
CA VAL A 237 -19.79 -18.35 10.57
C VAL A 237 -18.30 -18.42 10.29
N LEU A 238 -17.62 -19.37 10.91
CA LEU A 238 -16.23 -19.72 10.66
C LEU A 238 -16.16 -21.09 10.00
N GLY A 239 -15.50 -21.21 8.85
CA GLY A 239 -15.19 -22.48 8.20
C GLY A 239 -13.95 -23.10 8.85
N ILE A 240 -14.03 -24.36 9.29
CA ILE A 240 -12.98 -24.98 10.09
C ILE A 240 -12.73 -26.40 9.61
N GLY A 241 -11.49 -26.69 9.21
CA GLY A 241 -11.06 -28.06 9.00
C GLY A 241 -11.07 -28.84 10.33
N TYR A 242 -11.49 -30.09 10.32
CA TYR A 242 -11.66 -30.90 11.54
C TYR A 242 -10.43 -30.97 12.42
N SER A 243 -9.22 -31.02 11.84
CA SER A 243 -7.96 -31.04 12.60
C SER A 243 -7.69 -29.77 13.41
N LYS A 244 -8.25 -28.63 12.99
CA LYS A 244 -8.08 -27.33 13.68
C LYS A 244 -9.17 -27.03 14.70
N LEU A 245 -10.27 -27.81 14.69
CA LEU A 245 -11.46 -27.53 15.51
C LEU A 245 -11.16 -27.45 17.03
N PRO A 246 -10.42 -28.39 17.66
CA PRO A 246 -10.17 -28.32 19.11
C PRO A 246 -9.45 -27.04 19.54
N HIS A 247 -8.48 -26.60 18.73
CA HIS A 247 -7.76 -25.36 19.00
C HIS A 247 -8.67 -24.14 18.87
N ILE A 248 -9.51 -24.09 17.83
CA ILE A 248 -10.42 -22.96 17.61
C ILE A 248 -11.49 -22.89 18.70
N GLU A 249 -12.05 -24.03 19.13
CA GLU A 249 -12.99 -24.08 20.23
C GLU A 249 -12.36 -23.55 21.53
N SER A 250 -11.10 -23.87 21.81
CA SER A 250 -10.39 -23.36 22.99
C SER A 250 -10.27 -21.84 23.01
N GLN A 251 -10.14 -21.20 21.84
CA GLN A 251 -10.05 -19.74 21.73
C GLN A 251 -11.42 -19.05 21.85
N ILE A 252 -12.49 -19.69 21.37
CA ILE A 252 -13.84 -19.10 21.35
C ILE A 252 -14.59 -19.34 22.65
N LYS A 253 -14.30 -20.45 23.35
CA LYS A 253 -14.96 -20.84 24.60
C LYS A 253 -14.86 -19.74 25.67
N GLY A 254 -16.00 -19.26 26.16
CA GLY A 254 -16.09 -18.16 27.14
C GLY A 254 -16.06 -16.77 26.52
N VAL A 255 -15.74 -16.62 25.22
CA VAL A 255 -15.85 -15.35 24.47
C VAL A 255 -17.20 -15.24 23.80
N TYR A 256 -17.63 -16.33 23.13
CA TYR A 256 -18.90 -16.42 22.42
C TYR A 256 -19.62 -17.77 22.66
N ASN A 257 -20.95 -17.72 22.67
CA ASN A 257 -21.77 -18.91 22.46
C ASN A 257 -21.77 -19.26 20.98
N TYR A 258 -21.66 -20.55 20.67
CA TYR A 258 -21.64 -21.03 19.29
C TYR A 258 -22.35 -22.37 19.14
N SER A 259 -22.67 -22.71 17.92
CA SER A 259 -23.14 -24.05 17.52
C SER A 259 -22.27 -24.59 16.38
N LEU A 260 -22.21 -25.91 16.27
CA LEU A 260 -21.41 -26.59 15.26
C LEU A 260 -22.34 -27.32 14.27
N SER A 261 -22.05 -27.18 13.00
CA SER A 261 -22.66 -27.95 11.91
C SER A 261 -21.56 -28.67 11.13
N LYS A 262 -21.63 -30.00 11.08
CA LYS A 262 -20.64 -30.84 10.42
C LYS A 262 -21.01 -31.05 8.95
N GLU A 263 -20.06 -30.84 8.06
CA GLU A 263 -20.13 -31.16 6.63
C GLU A 263 -19.04 -32.19 6.26
N LYS A 264 -18.99 -32.66 4.99
CA LYS A 264 -18.06 -33.72 4.57
C LYS A 264 -16.60 -33.46 4.94
N SER A 265 -16.08 -32.25 4.65
CA SER A 265 -14.66 -31.89 4.80
C SER A 265 -14.41 -30.81 5.83
N VAL A 266 -15.45 -30.08 6.26
CA VAL A 266 -15.33 -28.91 7.15
C VAL A 266 -16.41 -28.93 8.22
N CYS A 267 -16.14 -28.25 9.32
CA CYS A 267 -17.11 -27.90 10.34
C CYS A 267 -17.43 -26.40 10.22
N LYS A 268 -18.70 -26.05 10.25
CA LYS A 268 -19.15 -24.65 10.33
C LYS A 268 -19.46 -24.34 11.78
N LEU A 269 -18.72 -23.41 12.35
CA LEU A 269 -18.94 -22.86 13.67
C LEU A 269 -19.76 -21.56 13.53
N HIS A 270 -20.97 -21.56 14.06
CA HIS A 270 -21.91 -20.46 13.97
C HIS A 270 -22.01 -19.70 15.29
N ILE A 271 -21.75 -18.39 15.27
CA ILE A 271 -21.87 -17.44 16.37
C ILE A 271 -23.12 -16.58 16.11
N PRO A 272 -24.22 -16.77 16.84
CA PRO A 272 -25.48 -16.02 16.62
C PRO A 272 -25.45 -14.66 17.31
N ASP A 273 -24.48 -13.79 16.96
CA ASP A 273 -24.29 -12.48 17.56
C ASP A 273 -24.37 -11.37 16.50
N LYS A 274 -25.47 -10.60 16.52
CA LYS A 274 -25.71 -9.48 15.59
C LYS A 274 -24.78 -8.28 15.85
N GLU A 275 -24.30 -8.11 17.07
CA GLU A 275 -23.36 -7.04 17.40
C GLU A 275 -22.00 -7.35 16.80
N LEU A 276 -21.53 -8.61 16.91
CA LEU A 276 -20.32 -9.07 16.23
C LEU A 276 -20.44 -8.93 14.70
N GLU A 277 -21.60 -9.29 14.14
CA GLU A 277 -21.85 -9.10 12.70
C GLU A 277 -21.67 -7.64 12.27
N ALA A 278 -22.23 -6.70 13.05
CA ALA A 278 -22.13 -5.27 12.77
C ALA A 278 -20.69 -4.76 12.95
N PHE A 279 -19.98 -5.22 13.98
CA PHE A 279 -18.59 -4.88 14.22
C PHE A 279 -17.67 -5.34 13.07
N LEU A 280 -17.95 -6.50 12.49
CA LEU A 280 -17.17 -7.07 11.40
C LEU A 280 -17.52 -6.50 10.02
N LYS A 281 -18.55 -5.67 9.90
CA LYS A 281 -19.00 -5.09 8.62
C LYS A 281 -17.87 -4.36 7.85
N PRO A 282 -16.98 -3.58 8.49
CA PRO A 282 -15.88 -2.87 7.79
C PRO A 282 -14.83 -3.81 7.17
N VAL A 283 -14.77 -5.07 7.58
CA VAL A 283 -13.86 -6.08 6.96
C VAL A 283 -14.18 -6.29 5.48
N GLY A 284 -15.42 -6.06 5.06
CA GLY A 284 -15.87 -6.32 3.69
C GLY A 284 -16.47 -7.73 3.50
N ARG A 285 -17.10 -7.94 2.36
CA ARG A 285 -17.75 -9.21 1.97
C ARG A 285 -17.07 -9.83 0.76
N GLY A 286 -16.91 -11.15 0.79
CA GLY A 286 -16.22 -11.90 -0.27
C GLY A 286 -14.70 -11.83 -0.14
N ALA A 287 -14.02 -12.89 -0.56
CA ALA A 287 -12.57 -13.06 -0.32
C ALA A 287 -11.72 -11.93 -0.94
N SER A 288 -12.11 -11.42 -2.11
CA SER A 288 -11.37 -10.35 -2.81
C SER A 288 -11.53 -8.96 -2.22
N ASN A 289 -12.57 -8.75 -1.38
CA ASN A 289 -12.91 -7.43 -0.83
C ASN A 289 -12.59 -7.30 0.67
N LYS A 290 -12.11 -8.37 1.30
CA LYS A 290 -11.73 -8.31 2.72
C LYS A 290 -10.50 -7.43 2.93
N VAL A 291 -10.51 -6.67 4.03
CA VAL A 291 -9.40 -5.83 4.50
C VAL A 291 -9.29 -5.91 6.02
N ILE A 292 -8.14 -5.53 6.60
CA ILE A 292 -8.09 -5.12 8.00
C ILE A 292 -8.48 -3.65 8.03
N PRO A 293 -9.57 -3.26 8.72
CA PRO A 293 -9.98 -1.87 8.83
C PRO A 293 -8.86 -0.97 9.37
N TYR A 294 -8.80 0.28 8.90
CA TYR A 294 -7.78 1.25 9.29
C TYR A 294 -7.58 1.33 10.81
N ASP A 295 -8.68 1.50 11.57
CA ASP A 295 -8.62 1.68 13.02
C ASP A 295 -8.04 0.46 13.75
N TRP A 296 -8.17 -0.74 13.19
CA TRP A 296 -7.62 -1.95 13.78
C TRP A 296 -6.11 -2.09 13.58
N LEU A 297 -5.51 -1.37 12.62
CA LEU A 297 -4.06 -1.27 12.50
C LEU A 297 -3.44 -0.41 13.61
N ASN A 298 -4.27 0.42 14.29
CA ASN A 298 -3.86 1.22 15.43
C ASN A 298 -3.88 0.47 16.76
N LEU A 299 -4.40 -0.74 16.82
CA LEU A 299 -4.47 -1.56 18.04
C LEU A 299 -3.14 -1.62 18.78
N PRO A 300 -3.18 -1.69 20.14
CA PRO A 300 -2.05 -2.13 20.94
C PRO A 300 -1.46 -3.44 20.41
N ASN A 301 -0.14 -3.59 20.50
CA ASN A 301 0.57 -4.71 19.87
C ASN A 301 0.03 -6.09 20.28
N GLU A 302 -0.37 -6.28 21.54
CA GLU A 302 -0.92 -7.55 22.04
C GLU A 302 -2.22 -7.96 21.33
N TYR A 303 -3.12 -7.01 21.07
CA TYR A 303 -4.38 -7.26 20.36
C TYR A 303 -4.16 -7.41 18.86
N LEU A 304 -3.26 -6.61 18.30
CA LEU A 304 -2.91 -6.72 16.89
C LEU A 304 -2.21 -8.06 16.60
N GLU A 305 -1.34 -8.54 17.51
CA GLU A 305 -0.71 -9.85 17.40
C GLU A 305 -1.75 -10.97 17.44
N ALA A 306 -2.71 -10.89 18.38
CA ALA A 306 -3.80 -11.84 18.46
C ALA A 306 -4.66 -11.87 17.19
N LEU A 307 -4.95 -10.71 16.60
CA LEU A 307 -5.64 -10.62 15.31
C LEU A 307 -4.84 -11.30 14.19
N VAL A 308 -3.53 -11.02 14.10
CA VAL A 308 -2.63 -11.64 13.12
C VAL A 308 -2.59 -13.15 13.30
N ASP A 309 -2.43 -13.65 14.55
CA ASP A 309 -2.39 -15.09 14.83
C ASP A 309 -3.74 -15.76 14.53
N GLY A 310 -4.85 -15.10 14.79
CA GLY A 310 -6.19 -15.54 14.40
C GLY A 310 -6.30 -15.71 12.88
N TYR A 311 -5.86 -14.71 12.11
CA TYR A 311 -5.83 -14.80 10.66
C TYR A 311 -4.94 -15.95 10.16
N LEU A 312 -3.72 -16.04 10.68
CA LEU A 312 -2.75 -17.08 10.30
C LEU A 312 -3.22 -18.50 10.69
N SER A 313 -4.08 -18.64 11.67
CA SER A 313 -4.69 -19.95 12.03
C SER A 313 -5.59 -20.50 10.92
N GLY A 314 -6.15 -19.62 10.05
CA GLY A 314 -6.91 -19.96 8.86
C GLY A 314 -6.04 -20.10 7.62
N ASP A 315 -5.63 -18.97 7.08
CA ASP A 315 -4.93 -18.83 5.79
C ASP A 315 -3.40 -18.85 5.90
N GLY A 316 -2.86 -19.06 7.10
CA GLY A 316 -1.43 -19.13 7.33
C GLY A 316 -0.85 -20.54 7.10
N TYR A 317 0.38 -20.57 6.60
CA TYR A 317 1.21 -21.78 6.50
C TYR A 317 2.59 -21.52 7.09
N THR A 318 3.01 -22.36 8.01
CA THR A 318 4.31 -22.25 8.70
C THR A 318 5.22 -23.41 8.31
N ARG A 319 6.45 -23.08 7.89
CA ARG A 319 7.52 -24.06 7.64
C ARG A 319 8.81 -23.60 8.34
N GLY A 320 9.17 -24.26 9.45
CA GLY A 320 10.22 -23.77 10.34
C GLY A 320 9.88 -22.37 10.87
N ASN A 321 10.80 -21.42 10.75
CA ASN A 321 10.60 -20.04 11.19
C ASN A 321 9.87 -19.16 10.15
N ARG A 322 9.60 -19.67 8.95
CA ARG A 322 8.95 -18.92 7.88
C ARG A 322 7.44 -19.12 7.96
N VAL A 323 6.73 -18.01 8.00
CA VAL A 323 5.27 -17.92 7.93
C VAL A 323 4.88 -17.33 6.59
N THR A 324 3.87 -17.89 5.95
CA THR A 324 3.29 -17.40 4.69
C THR A 324 1.79 -17.33 4.81
N ALA A 325 1.19 -16.38 4.11
CA ALA A 325 -0.26 -16.28 3.96
C ALA A 325 -0.59 -15.81 2.55
N THR A 326 -1.78 -16.20 2.05
CA THR A 326 -2.22 -15.89 0.68
C THR A 326 -3.65 -15.37 0.73
N SER A 327 -3.94 -14.36 -0.11
CA SER A 327 -5.31 -13.84 -0.28
C SER A 327 -5.54 -13.39 -1.73
N THR A 328 -6.79 -13.40 -2.15
CA THR A 328 -7.27 -12.76 -3.39
C THR A 328 -7.51 -11.26 -3.21
N SER A 329 -7.46 -10.73 -1.98
CA SER A 329 -7.47 -9.30 -1.69
C SER A 329 -6.06 -8.77 -1.52
N TYR A 330 -5.62 -7.91 -2.44
CA TYR A 330 -4.30 -7.27 -2.33
C TYR A 330 -4.27 -6.25 -1.17
N ALA A 331 -5.35 -5.51 -0.98
CA ALA A 331 -5.50 -4.58 0.15
C ALA A 331 -5.39 -5.31 1.51
N LEU A 332 -5.95 -6.52 1.63
CA LEU A 332 -5.79 -7.35 2.83
C LEU A 332 -4.33 -7.76 3.04
N ILE A 333 -3.63 -8.20 2.00
CA ILE A 333 -2.21 -8.59 2.10
C ILE A 333 -1.35 -7.38 2.53
N LEU A 334 -1.61 -6.19 2.00
CA LEU A 334 -0.90 -4.97 2.37
C LEU A 334 -1.18 -4.57 3.82
N SER A 335 -2.45 -4.56 4.26
CA SER A 335 -2.81 -4.22 5.64
C SER A 335 -2.32 -5.26 6.65
N LEU A 336 -2.37 -6.54 6.30
CA LEU A 336 -1.80 -7.62 7.13
C LEU A 336 -0.28 -7.48 7.24
N ALA A 337 0.41 -7.09 6.16
CA ALA A 337 1.84 -6.83 6.21
C ALA A 337 2.17 -5.64 7.13
N GLN A 338 1.37 -4.56 7.12
CA GLN A 338 1.52 -3.46 8.09
C GLN A 338 1.37 -3.94 9.53
N ALA A 339 0.32 -4.73 9.81
CA ALA A 339 0.08 -5.31 11.14
C ALA A 339 1.29 -6.16 11.61
N ILE A 340 1.80 -7.03 10.74
CA ILE A 340 2.97 -7.87 11.02
C ILE A 340 4.24 -7.02 11.23
N MET A 341 4.47 -6.02 10.39
CA MET A 341 5.62 -5.11 10.53
C MET A 341 5.54 -4.31 11.84
N LYS A 342 4.34 -3.88 12.25
CA LYS A 342 4.13 -3.18 13.53
C LYS A 342 4.43 -4.08 14.73
N VAL A 343 3.86 -5.29 14.76
CA VAL A 343 3.99 -6.22 15.89
C VAL A 343 5.42 -6.76 16.01
N TYR A 344 5.96 -7.28 14.92
CA TYR A 344 7.23 -8.01 14.98
C TYR A 344 8.47 -7.15 14.65
N LYS A 345 8.29 -5.90 14.22
CA LYS A 345 9.37 -5.02 13.73
C LYS A 345 10.22 -5.70 12.65
N ARG A 346 9.55 -6.39 11.70
CA ARG A 346 10.19 -7.24 10.69
C ARG A 346 9.71 -6.91 9.29
N PRO A 347 10.60 -6.91 8.30
CA PRO A 347 10.21 -6.79 6.90
C PRO A 347 9.32 -7.97 6.49
N VAL A 348 8.28 -7.65 5.74
CA VAL A 348 7.36 -8.64 5.15
C VAL A 348 7.56 -8.67 3.64
N LYS A 349 7.81 -9.87 3.11
CA LYS A 349 7.93 -10.08 1.67
C LYS A 349 6.55 -10.24 1.06
N ILE A 350 6.19 -9.38 0.09
CA ILE A 350 4.96 -9.48 -0.68
C ILE A 350 5.27 -9.87 -2.13
N TYR A 351 4.45 -10.72 -2.74
CA TYR A 351 4.57 -11.12 -4.14
C TYR A 351 3.22 -11.56 -4.71
N SER A 352 3.03 -11.34 -6.02
CA SER A 352 1.90 -11.88 -6.77
C SER A 352 2.12 -13.36 -7.09
N ASN A 353 1.06 -14.15 -7.04
CA ASN A 353 1.12 -15.53 -7.46
C ASN A 353 0.85 -15.64 -8.97
N LYS A 354 1.61 -16.52 -9.63
CA LYS A 354 1.36 -16.82 -11.04
C LYS A 354 0.03 -17.56 -11.17
N ILE A 355 -0.87 -17.05 -12.00
CA ILE A 355 -2.11 -17.76 -12.38
C ILE A 355 -1.70 -18.99 -13.17
N ARG A 356 -2.06 -20.17 -12.68
CA ARG A 356 -1.87 -21.42 -13.42
C ARG A 356 -2.98 -21.54 -14.43
N LYS A 357 -2.66 -21.64 -15.72
CA LYS A 357 -3.65 -21.84 -16.81
C LYS A 357 -4.35 -23.20 -16.75
N LYS A 358 -4.07 -24.06 -15.75
CA LYS A 358 -4.73 -25.35 -15.58
C LYS A 358 -6.07 -25.16 -14.88
N LYS A 359 -7.11 -25.63 -15.53
CA LYS A 359 -8.44 -25.77 -14.93
C LYS A 359 -8.36 -26.75 -13.75
N HIS A 360 -8.78 -26.34 -12.58
CA HIS A 360 -8.87 -27.22 -11.42
C HIS A 360 -10.33 -27.67 -11.24
N ILE A 361 -10.54 -28.96 -11.07
CA ILE A 361 -11.85 -29.50 -10.72
C ILE A 361 -11.83 -29.77 -9.22
N ILE A 362 -12.64 -29.05 -8.45
CA ILE A 362 -12.87 -29.31 -7.02
C ILE A 362 -14.34 -29.74 -6.87
N GLU A 363 -14.56 -30.93 -6.31
CA GLU A 363 -15.90 -31.51 -6.10
C GLU A 363 -16.80 -31.51 -7.38
N GLY A 364 -16.18 -31.75 -8.53
CA GLY A 364 -16.91 -31.80 -9.83
C GLY A 364 -17.20 -30.41 -10.44
N ARG A 365 -16.75 -29.32 -9.84
CA ARG A 365 -16.89 -27.96 -10.37
C ARG A 365 -15.56 -27.46 -10.92
N GLU A 366 -15.62 -26.92 -12.14
CA GLU A 366 -14.46 -26.24 -12.73
C GLU A 366 -14.23 -24.89 -12.03
N ILE A 367 -13.03 -24.71 -11.47
CA ILE A 367 -12.66 -23.49 -10.76
C ILE A 367 -11.60 -22.75 -11.58
N THR A 368 -11.87 -21.48 -11.85
CA THR A 368 -10.88 -20.54 -12.42
C THR A 368 -10.07 -19.94 -11.28
N GLU A 369 -8.73 -19.96 -11.38
CA GLU A 369 -7.87 -19.30 -10.42
C GLU A 369 -8.02 -17.76 -10.56
N ASN A 370 -8.38 -17.10 -9.48
CA ASN A 370 -8.35 -15.65 -9.39
C ASN A 370 -6.91 -15.16 -9.11
N PRO A 371 -6.56 -13.92 -9.53
CA PRO A 371 -5.35 -13.27 -9.07
C PRO A 371 -5.24 -13.35 -7.55
N SER A 372 -4.06 -13.64 -7.06
CA SER A 372 -3.81 -13.72 -5.62
C SER A 372 -2.41 -13.22 -5.27
N TRP A 373 -2.26 -12.77 -4.05
CA TRP A 373 -1.01 -12.28 -3.50
C TRP A 373 -0.66 -13.04 -2.25
N SER A 374 0.63 -13.23 -2.05
CA SER A 374 1.15 -13.89 -0.85
C SER A 374 2.08 -12.95 -0.11
N LEU A 375 2.08 -13.08 1.20
CA LEU A 375 3.11 -12.52 2.05
C LEU A 375 3.94 -13.62 2.70
N ALA A 376 5.19 -13.29 3.07
CA ALA A 376 6.05 -14.17 3.82
C ALA A 376 6.95 -13.36 4.78
N PHE A 377 7.10 -13.85 5.99
CA PHE A 377 7.99 -13.26 7.00
C PHE A 377 8.56 -14.32 7.93
N THR A 378 9.49 -13.91 8.81
CA THR A 378 10.03 -14.75 9.88
C THR A 378 9.80 -14.06 11.22
N LYS A 379 9.25 -14.78 12.21
CA LYS A 379 9.02 -14.21 13.56
C LYS A 379 10.32 -13.83 14.27
N GLN A 380 11.41 -14.54 14.00
CA GLN A 380 12.74 -14.28 14.59
C GLN A 380 13.72 -13.68 13.59
N ALA A 381 14.66 -12.86 14.09
CA ALA A 381 15.73 -12.27 13.30
C ALA A 381 16.64 -13.36 12.71
N ARG A 382 17.16 -13.11 11.50
CA ARG A 382 18.24 -13.87 10.89
C ARG A 382 19.39 -12.91 10.59
N GLU A 383 20.63 -13.32 10.83
CA GLU A 383 21.84 -12.54 10.51
C GLU A 383 21.96 -12.14 9.03
N LEU A 384 21.27 -12.88 8.13
CA LEU A 384 21.31 -12.70 6.68
C LEU A 384 20.07 -12.00 6.11
N ASP A 385 19.23 -11.37 6.94
CA ASP A 385 18.06 -10.64 6.43
C ASP A 385 18.53 -9.46 5.58
N ARG A 386 18.17 -9.50 4.29
CA ARG A 386 18.53 -8.44 3.33
C ARG A 386 17.74 -7.15 3.52
N SER A 387 16.59 -7.22 4.18
CA SER A 387 15.73 -6.11 4.54
C SER A 387 15.67 -6.01 6.05
N PHE A 388 15.49 -4.80 6.60
CA PHE A 388 15.69 -4.54 8.02
C PHE A 388 14.71 -3.51 8.57
N TYR A 389 14.63 -3.42 9.90
CA TYR A 389 13.93 -2.37 10.64
C TYR A 389 14.97 -1.47 11.31
N GLU A 390 14.85 -0.17 11.13
CA GLU A 390 15.71 0.83 11.76
C GLU A 390 14.97 2.17 11.90
N ASN A 391 15.11 2.81 13.04
CA ASN A 391 14.60 4.17 13.30
C ASN A 391 13.11 4.38 12.96
N GLY A 392 12.26 3.40 13.26
CA GLY A 392 10.81 3.50 12.99
C GLY A 392 10.40 3.11 11.56
N TYR A 393 11.35 2.72 10.71
CA TYR A 393 11.08 2.31 9.32
C TYR A 393 11.44 0.85 9.08
N VAL A 394 10.66 0.22 8.23
CA VAL A 394 11.07 -1.01 7.56
C VAL A 394 11.63 -0.66 6.19
N TRP A 395 12.82 -1.19 5.89
CA TRP A 395 13.53 -1.00 4.64
C TRP A 395 13.50 -2.29 3.83
N GLY A 396 12.79 -2.26 2.69
CA GLY A 396 12.62 -3.42 1.81
C GLY A 396 13.42 -3.28 0.51
N SER A 397 14.23 -4.29 0.19
CA SER A 397 15.06 -4.26 -1.02
C SER A 397 14.24 -4.18 -2.30
N VAL A 398 14.72 -3.41 -3.28
CA VAL A 398 14.24 -3.43 -4.65
C VAL A 398 14.61 -4.76 -5.29
N ARG A 399 13.68 -5.38 -6.02
CA ARG A 399 13.88 -6.67 -6.71
C ARG A 399 14.14 -6.51 -8.19
N SER A 400 13.30 -5.71 -8.84
CA SER A 400 13.42 -5.42 -10.26
C SER A 400 12.78 -4.08 -10.59
N VAL A 401 13.32 -3.47 -11.62
CA VAL A 401 12.73 -2.36 -12.34
C VAL A 401 12.65 -2.79 -13.80
N SER A 402 11.53 -2.59 -14.43
CA SER A 402 11.29 -2.98 -15.81
C SER A 402 10.50 -1.87 -16.51
N CYS A 403 11.02 -1.38 -17.62
CA CYS A 403 10.31 -0.49 -18.53
C CYS A 403 9.72 -1.36 -19.64
N PHE A 404 8.42 -1.28 -19.83
CA PHE A 404 7.71 -1.95 -20.91
C PHE A 404 7.11 -0.86 -21.80
N ASN A 405 6.90 -1.15 -23.09
CA ASN A 405 6.09 -0.30 -23.97
C ASN A 405 4.59 -0.44 -23.61
N GLU A 406 4.28 -0.35 -22.32
CA GLU A 406 2.91 -0.36 -21.78
C GLU A 406 2.52 1.07 -21.43
N TYR A 407 1.35 1.48 -21.87
CA TYR A 407 0.80 2.83 -21.64
C TYR A 407 -0.49 2.70 -20.85
N ASP A 408 -0.68 3.55 -19.85
CA ASP A 408 -1.89 3.57 -19.01
C ASP A 408 -2.19 5.00 -18.56
N THR A 409 -3.45 5.23 -18.17
CA THR A 409 -3.86 6.49 -17.56
C THR A 409 -3.28 6.61 -16.17
N VAL A 410 -2.57 7.72 -15.93
CA VAL A 410 -1.83 7.93 -14.69
C VAL A 410 -2.35 9.11 -13.88
N TYR A 411 -2.18 9.00 -12.57
CA TYR A 411 -2.66 9.94 -11.56
C TYR A 411 -1.56 10.29 -10.57
N ASP A 412 -1.66 11.49 -9.99
CA ASP A 412 -0.89 11.88 -8.81
C ASP A 412 -1.73 12.73 -7.86
N ILE A 413 -1.24 12.93 -6.65
CA ILE A 413 -1.86 13.75 -5.61
C ILE A 413 -0.81 14.70 -5.01
N SER A 414 -1.19 15.94 -4.73
CA SER A 414 -0.39 16.84 -3.89
C SER A 414 -0.72 16.63 -2.42
N VAL A 415 0.32 16.62 -1.59
CA VAL A 415 0.23 16.39 -0.15
C VAL A 415 0.89 17.54 0.59
N LYS A 416 0.13 18.14 1.49
CA LYS A 416 0.55 19.30 2.28
C LYS A 416 1.83 19.05 3.08
N ASP A 417 2.70 20.03 3.18
CA ASP A 417 3.93 20.11 3.99
C ASP A 417 5.01 19.07 3.62
N ASN A 418 4.68 17.79 3.64
CA ASN A 418 5.66 16.71 3.54
C ASN A 418 5.96 16.25 2.11
N HIS A 419 5.18 16.69 1.13
CA HIS A 419 5.35 16.38 -0.29
C HIS A 419 5.60 14.89 -0.58
N SER A 420 4.93 13.99 0.16
CA SER A 420 5.09 12.55 0.04
C SER A 420 3.88 11.78 0.52
N PHE A 421 3.73 10.55 0.04
CA PHE A 421 2.69 9.62 0.48
C PHE A 421 3.16 8.18 0.35
N THR A 422 2.34 7.23 0.81
CA THR A 422 2.66 5.80 0.70
C THR A 422 1.79 5.13 -0.35
N VAL A 423 2.44 4.44 -1.28
CA VAL A 423 1.80 3.57 -2.28
C VAL A 423 2.23 2.13 -2.02
N GLN A 424 1.27 1.23 -1.77
CA GLN A 424 1.52 -0.21 -1.61
C GLN A 424 2.71 -0.53 -0.67
N ASN A 425 2.74 0.10 0.52
CA ASN A 425 3.83 -0.01 1.51
C ASN A 425 5.20 0.52 1.04
N CYS A 426 5.22 1.46 0.10
CA CYS A 426 6.42 2.16 -0.33
C CYS A 426 6.21 3.67 -0.22
N ILE A 427 7.16 4.39 0.35
CA ILE A 427 7.15 5.85 0.40
C ILE A 427 7.56 6.42 -0.94
N VAL A 428 6.77 7.37 -1.44
CA VAL A 428 6.99 8.06 -2.71
C VAL A 428 6.84 9.57 -2.53
N HIS A 429 7.47 10.34 -3.41
CA HIS A 429 7.33 11.80 -3.45
C HIS A 429 6.06 12.16 -4.23
N ASN A 430 5.35 13.22 -3.86
CA ASN A 430 4.24 13.72 -4.66
C ASN A 430 4.71 14.72 -5.73
N CYS A 431 3.81 15.07 -6.63
CA CYS A 431 3.98 16.23 -7.48
C CYS A 431 4.10 17.51 -6.64
N THR A 432 4.95 18.41 -7.03
CA THR A 432 5.04 19.74 -6.42
C THR A 432 3.80 20.53 -6.82
N ASP A 433 3.13 21.13 -5.84
CA ASP A 433 1.98 21.98 -6.09
C ASP A 433 2.44 23.27 -6.77
N LEU A 434 1.97 23.55 -7.97
CA LEU A 434 2.24 24.81 -8.69
C LEU A 434 1.32 25.96 -8.25
N SER A 435 0.42 25.70 -7.27
CA SER A 435 -0.61 26.64 -6.80
C SER A 435 -0.30 27.32 -5.48
N SER A 436 0.91 27.16 -4.92
CA SER A 436 1.30 27.82 -3.67
C SER A 436 2.23 29.00 -3.89
#